data_6cc9cff248e571b3c27357f952db112f
#
_entry.id   6cc9cff248e571b3c27357f952db112f
#
_cell.length_a   1.000
_cell.length_b   1.000
_cell.length_c   1.000
_cell.angle_alpha   90.00
_cell.angle_beta   90.00
_cell.angle_gamma   90.00
#
_symmetry.space_group_name_H-M   'P 1'
#
loop_
_entity.id
_entity.type
_entity.pdbx_description
1 polymer ?
#
loop_
_entity_poly.entity_id
_entity_poly.type
_entity_poly.pdbx_seq_one_letter_code
_entity_poly.pdbx_strand_id
1 'polypeptide(L)'
;VPVISVIGTKGGVGKSTVSIGVAAWLSKLQDDMVLVVDGDPHVKTAELKLCPGVDATLSDVMHDKCSLADAIYLCQLRLGKSPIFPKLAILPVGGRFFPTRGRDMTKFVKQSISQLKKMMALLRKNFAYIIIDTPASVTFEHVILTAIADGLLFVVTPDVDSIFSTRQTAAGLKQIIGTKGIGVVMNRVPRGTIMNNWMDYASYIAPVLGSVDDDDLIEDAFRQNLPVVVAYPRIAASLALRDIAKTILKLEIKETRLAPKLDMLVHPKPIEEKPPRFKHDED
;
A
#
# COMPACT_ATOMS: atom_id res chain seq x y z
N VAL A 1 9.91 3.46 12.72
CA VAL A 1 8.62 2.83 12.34
C VAL A 1 8.49 2.83 10.83
N PRO A 2 8.54 1.66 10.18
CA PRO A 2 8.40 1.58 8.73
C PRO A 2 6.99 1.96 8.26
N VAL A 3 6.94 2.77 7.20
CA VAL A 3 5.75 3.08 6.43
C VAL A 3 5.88 2.43 5.05
N ILE A 4 4.99 1.52 4.73
CA ILE A 4 5.05 0.72 3.49
C ILE A 4 3.81 1.03 2.66
N SER A 5 3.99 1.54 1.45
CA SER A 5 2.89 1.68 0.47
C SER A 5 2.81 0.45 -0.42
N VAL A 6 1.63 -0.12 -0.54
CA VAL A 6 1.35 -1.27 -1.40
C VAL A 6 0.85 -0.78 -2.74
N ILE A 7 1.62 -1.07 -3.79
CA ILE A 7 1.45 -0.53 -5.14
C ILE A 7 1.09 -1.64 -6.11
N GLY A 8 0.12 -1.39 -6.97
CA GLY A 8 -0.18 -2.25 -8.11
C GLY A 8 -0.84 -1.42 -9.19
N THR A 9 -0.38 -1.55 -10.41
CA THR A 9 -0.78 -0.68 -11.54
C THR A 9 -2.07 -1.11 -12.22
N LYS A 10 -2.46 -2.36 -12.03
CA LYS A 10 -3.66 -2.94 -12.64
C LYS A 10 -4.76 -3.08 -11.59
N GLY A 11 -6.01 -2.79 -11.96
CA GLY A 11 -7.16 -3.07 -11.11
C GLY A 11 -7.29 -4.58 -10.85
N GLY A 12 -7.67 -4.97 -9.64
CA GLY A 12 -7.91 -6.37 -9.31
C GLY A 12 -6.69 -7.25 -9.06
N VAL A 13 -5.45 -6.71 -9.06
CA VAL A 13 -4.24 -7.51 -8.74
C VAL A 13 -4.19 -8.00 -7.28
N GLY A 14 -5.10 -7.50 -6.43
CA GLY A 14 -5.19 -7.92 -5.02
C GLY A 14 -4.38 -7.08 -4.04
N LYS A 15 -4.13 -5.80 -4.33
CA LYS A 15 -3.45 -4.88 -3.41
C LYS A 15 -4.03 -4.91 -2.00
N SER A 16 -5.33 -4.67 -1.88
CA SER A 16 -6.02 -4.63 -0.58
C SER A 16 -5.96 -5.97 0.15
N THR A 17 -6.02 -7.09 -0.57
CA THR A 17 -5.86 -8.43 0.02
C THR A 17 -4.47 -8.59 0.63
N VAL A 18 -3.43 -8.16 -0.10
CA VAL A 18 -2.03 -8.19 0.38
C VAL A 18 -1.83 -7.19 1.52
N SER A 19 -2.30 -5.95 1.36
CA SER A 19 -2.17 -4.89 2.40
C SER A 19 -2.76 -5.32 3.73
N ILE A 20 -4.02 -5.76 3.71
CA ILE A 20 -4.74 -6.20 4.92
C ILE A 20 -4.11 -7.46 5.50
N GLY A 21 -3.82 -8.45 4.65
CA GLY A 21 -3.25 -9.73 5.10
C GLY A 21 -1.87 -9.57 5.73
N VAL A 22 -0.99 -8.78 5.11
CA VAL A 22 0.34 -8.47 5.65
C VAL A 22 0.22 -7.68 6.94
N ALA A 23 -0.61 -6.62 7.00
CA ALA A 23 -0.79 -5.81 8.20
C ALA A 23 -1.33 -6.64 9.38
N ALA A 24 -2.33 -7.50 9.14
CA ALA A 24 -2.89 -8.39 10.15
C ALA A 24 -1.83 -9.35 10.71
N TRP A 25 -1.04 -9.98 9.85
CA TRP A 25 0.02 -10.87 10.32
C TRP A 25 1.17 -10.11 11.00
N LEU A 26 1.56 -8.92 10.55
CA LEU A 26 2.55 -8.08 11.23
C LEU A 26 2.09 -7.76 12.65
N SER A 27 0.81 -7.35 12.86
CA SER A 27 0.28 -7.03 14.18
C SER A 27 0.32 -8.23 15.14
N LYS A 28 0.09 -9.44 14.62
CA LYS A 28 0.12 -10.67 15.40
C LYS A 28 1.54 -11.16 15.68
N LEU A 29 2.44 -11.06 14.69
CA LEU A 29 3.81 -11.57 14.81
C LEU A 29 4.68 -10.68 15.71
N GLN A 30 4.45 -9.37 15.71
CA GLN A 30 5.15 -8.41 16.57
C GLN A 30 4.47 -8.25 17.94
N ASP A 31 3.21 -8.68 18.06
CA ASP A 31 2.36 -8.38 19.20
C ASP A 31 2.28 -6.87 19.50
N ASP A 32 2.22 -6.05 18.43
CA ASP A 32 2.23 -4.58 18.51
C ASP A 32 1.22 -3.96 17.54
N MET A 33 0.92 -2.67 17.77
CA MET A 33 -0.06 -1.94 16.95
C MET A 33 0.42 -1.75 15.52
N VAL A 34 -0.41 -2.16 14.57
CA VAL A 34 -0.20 -1.94 13.13
C VAL A 34 -1.38 -1.16 12.55
N LEU A 35 -1.08 -0.13 11.77
CA LEU A 35 -2.08 0.71 11.11
C LEU A 35 -2.19 0.36 9.63
N VAL A 36 -3.41 0.14 9.16
CA VAL A 36 -3.74 0.16 7.73
C VAL A 36 -4.28 1.55 7.40
N VAL A 37 -3.73 2.21 6.39
CA VAL A 37 -4.32 3.41 5.80
C VAL A 37 -5.03 2.98 4.51
N ASP A 38 -6.36 3.07 4.49
CA ASP A 38 -7.14 2.84 3.26
C ASP A 38 -7.06 4.09 2.39
N GLY A 39 -6.18 4.07 1.40
CA GLY A 39 -5.88 5.20 0.53
C GLY A 39 -6.77 5.31 -0.71
N ASP A 40 -7.76 4.44 -0.90
CA ASP A 40 -8.65 4.49 -2.07
C ASP A 40 -9.95 5.26 -1.76
N PRO A 41 -10.10 6.51 -2.22
CA PRO A 41 -11.28 7.31 -1.94
C PRO A 41 -12.55 6.83 -2.68
N HIS A 42 -12.41 5.87 -3.62
CA HIS A 42 -13.51 5.42 -4.47
C HIS A 42 -14.05 4.06 -4.06
N VAL A 43 -13.16 3.10 -3.74
CA VAL A 43 -13.57 1.70 -3.52
C VAL A 43 -13.64 1.32 -2.05
N LYS A 44 -12.88 1.99 -1.17
CA LYS A 44 -12.91 1.80 0.29
C LYS A 44 -12.82 0.34 0.73
N THR A 45 -12.01 -0.46 0.04
CA THR A 45 -11.98 -1.92 0.24
C THR A 45 -11.50 -2.29 1.64
N ALA A 46 -10.46 -1.62 2.15
CA ALA A 46 -9.94 -1.91 3.47
C ALA A 46 -10.91 -1.43 4.57
N GLU A 47 -11.53 -0.26 4.40
CA GLU A 47 -12.57 0.25 5.31
C GLU A 47 -13.71 -0.76 5.48
N LEU A 48 -14.30 -1.21 4.35
CA LEU A 48 -15.43 -2.15 4.38
C LEU A 48 -15.12 -3.48 5.06
N LYS A 49 -13.86 -3.96 4.95
CA LYS A 49 -13.44 -5.27 5.49
C LYS A 49 -12.95 -5.20 6.94
N LEU A 50 -12.37 -4.09 7.34
CA LEU A 50 -11.74 -3.95 8.65
C LEU A 50 -12.65 -3.25 9.66
N CYS A 51 -13.37 -2.21 9.23
CA CYS A 51 -14.22 -1.41 10.10
C CYS A 51 -15.31 -0.70 9.29
N PRO A 52 -16.40 -1.37 8.91
CA PRO A 52 -17.49 -0.73 8.17
C PRO A 52 -18.23 0.31 9.02
N GLY A 53 -18.69 1.39 8.39
CA GLY A 53 -19.51 2.41 9.04
C GLY A 53 -18.71 3.41 9.87
N VAL A 54 -17.59 3.88 9.37
CA VAL A 54 -16.75 4.91 10.01
C VAL A 54 -17.38 6.30 9.86
N ASP A 55 -17.30 7.11 10.91
CA ASP A 55 -17.85 8.47 10.96
C ASP A 55 -16.82 9.54 10.62
N ALA A 56 -15.54 9.30 10.92
CA ALA A 56 -14.43 10.22 10.69
C ALA A 56 -13.34 9.59 9.81
N THR A 57 -12.70 10.40 8.98
CA THR A 57 -11.76 9.93 7.98
C THR A 57 -10.52 10.81 7.92
N LEU A 58 -9.47 10.37 7.24
CA LEU A 58 -8.29 11.18 6.95
C LEU A 58 -8.68 12.49 6.23
N SER A 59 -9.66 12.44 5.32
CA SER A 59 -10.17 13.63 4.64
C SER A 59 -10.74 14.65 5.64
N ASP A 60 -11.44 14.19 6.67
CA ASP A 60 -12.00 15.09 7.70
C ASP A 60 -10.89 15.67 8.58
N VAL A 61 -9.87 14.89 8.92
CA VAL A 61 -8.66 15.39 9.62
C VAL A 61 -7.94 16.45 8.78
N MET A 62 -7.78 16.22 7.48
CA MET A 62 -7.11 17.16 6.56
C MET A 62 -7.89 18.46 6.36
N HIS A 63 -9.20 18.47 6.63
CA HIS A 63 -10.07 19.65 6.58
C HIS A 63 -10.37 20.22 7.98
N ASP A 64 -9.61 19.82 9.01
CA ASP A 64 -9.74 20.26 10.40
C ASP A 64 -11.15 20.06 11.00
N LYS A 65 -11.89 19.02 10.55
CA LYS A 65 -13.23 18.68 11.04
C LYS A 65 -13.21 17.77 12.28
N CYS A 66 -12.15 16.99 12.44
CA CYS A 66 -11.95 16.10 13.57
C CYS A 66 -10.46 15.92 13.88
N SER A 67 -10.13 15.34 15.03
CA SER A 67 -8.75 15.00 15.38
C SER A 67 -8.29 13.73 14.66
N LEU A 68 -6.97 13.52 14.57
CA LEU A 68 -6.43 12.27 14.02
C LEU A 68 -6.88 11.05 14.82
N ALA A 69 -7.02 11.19 16.13
CA ALA A 69 -7.45 10.10 17.00
C ALA A 69 -8.89 9.65 16.71
N ASP A 70 -9.77 10.59 16.35
CA ASP A 70 -11.17 10.31 16.02
C ASP A 70 -11.31 9.51 14.70
N ALA A 71 -10.33 9.62 13.80
CA ALA A 71 -10.33 8.96 12.50
C ALA A 71 -9.60 7.60 12.50
N ILE A 72 -9.03 7.17 13.63
CA ILE A 72 -8.35 5.87 13.75
C ILE A 72 -9.27 4.89 14.50
N TYR A 73 -9.55 3.76 13.86
CA TYR A 73 -10.43 2.73 14.41
C TYR A 73 -9.66 1.45 14.68
N LEU A 74 -9.88 0.89 15.88
CA LEU A 74 -9.38 -0.44 16.19
C LEU A 74 -10.27 -1.50 15.51
N CYS A 75 -9.66 -2.41 14.74
CA CYS A 75 -10.39 -3.43 14.01
C CYS A 75 -10.94 -4.50 14.97
N GLN A 76 -12.26 -4.68 14.99
CA GLN A 76 -12.92 -5.67 15.85
C GLN A 76 -13.16 -7.00 15.12
N LEU A 77 -12.08 -7.57 14.60
CA LEU A 77 -12.13 -8.83 13.85
C LEU A 77 -12.25 -10.02 14.80
N ARG A 78 -13.19 -10.95 14.53
CA ARG A 78 -13.44 -12.11 15.34
C ARG A 78 -13.52 -13.40 14.52
N LEU A 79 -13.04 -14.49 15.10
CA LEU A 79 -13.30 -15.84 14.64
C LEU A 79 -14.16 -16.53 15.70
N GLY A 80 -15.46 -16.66 15.43
CA GLY A 80 -16.44 -17.01 16.46
C GLY A 80 -16.45 -15.97 17.59
N LYS A 81 -16.24 -16.40 18.83
CA LYS A 81 -16.22 -15.51 20.01
C LYS A 81 -14.83 -14.88 20.28
N SER A 82 -13.77 -15.40 19.67
CA SER A 82 -12.40 -14.97 19.96
C SER A 82 -11.97 -13.81 19.07
N PRO A 83 -11.42 -12.72 19.65
CA PRO A 83 -10.81 -11.67 18.85
C PRO A 83 -9.54 -12.20 18.16
N ILE A 84 -9.39 -11.84 16.89
CA ILE A 84 -8.19 -12.11 16.11
C ILE A 84 -7.64 -10.79 15.59
N PHE A 85 -6.31 -10.68 15.56
CA PHE A 85 -5.63 -9.43 15.21
C PHE A 85 -6.06 -8.21 16.06
N PRO A 86 -6.07 -8.32 17.41
CA PRO A 86 -6.58 -7.26 18.29
C PRO A 86 -5.77 -5.97 18.25
N LYS A 87 -4.56 -6.00 17.68
CA LYS A 87 -3.65 -4.85 17.54
C LYS A 87 -3.60 -4.30 16.11
N LEU A 88 -4.63 -4.60 15.31
CA LEU A 88 -4.82 -4.03 13.99
C LEU A 88 -5.77 -2.83 14.06
N ALA A 89 -5.34 -1.70 13.48
CA ALA A 89 -6.14 -0.49 13.37
C ALA A 89 -6.25 -0.04 11.91
N ILE A 90 -7.25 0.80 11.62
CA ILE A 90 -7.44 1.38 10.28
C ILE A 90 -7.62 2.89 10.39
N LEU A 91 -7.06 3.61 9.42
CA LEU A 91 -7.34 5.02 9.11
C LEU A 91 -7.94 5.08 7.71
N PRO A 92 -9.27 5.23 7.57
CA PRO A 92 -9.91 5.36 6.28
C PRO A 92 -9.59 6.70 5.64
N VAL A 93 -9.34 6.73 4.34
CA VAL A 93 -9.07 7.99 3.64
C VAL A 93 -10.33 8.83 3.46
N GLY A 94 -11.48 8.20 3.35
CA GLY A 94 -12.76 8.86 3.12
C GLY A 94 -12.89 9.40 1.70
N GLY A 95 -13.13 10.70 1.57
CA GLY A 95 -13.21 11.39 0.29
C GLY A 95 -11.85 11.89 -0.21
N ARG A 96 -11.88 12.60 -1.33
CA ARG A 96 -10.70 13.33 -1.81
C ARG A 96 -10.34 14.43 -0.81
N PHE A 97 -9.09 14.52 -0.42
CA PHE A 97 -8.60 15.55 0.46
C PHE A 97 -7.77 16.63 -0.26
N PHE A 98 -7.61 16.49 -1.60
CA PHE A 98 -7.05 17.53 -2.45
C PHE A 98 -8.14 18.12 -3.36
N PRO A 99 -8.24 19.45 -3.45
CA PRO A 99 -9.19 20.10 -4.35
C PRO A 99 -8.78 19.84 -5.81
N THR A 100 -9.76 19.54 -6.63
CA THR A 100 -9.55 19.30 -8.09
C THR A 100 -9.44 20.60 -8.88
N ARG A 101 -9.86 21.73 -8.31
CA ARG A 101 -9.85 23.06 -8.95
C ARG A 101 -9.72 24.15 -7.87
N GLY A 102 -8.97 25.22 -8.14
CA GLY A 102 -8.89 26.40 -7.26
C GLY A 102 -7.72 27.30 -7.61
N ARG A 103 -7.83 28.58 -7.22
CA ARG A 103 -6.85 29.64 -7.56
C ARG A 103 -5.50 29.52 -6.85
N ASP A 104 -5.38 28.73 -5.79
CA ASP A 104 -4.14 28.65 -5.00
C ASP A 104 -3.77 27.20 -4.62
N MET A 105 -3.67 26.37 -5.66
CA MET A 105 -3.30 24.96 -5.54
C MET A 105 -1.96 24.78 -4.80
N THR A 106 -0.98 25.65 -5.09
CA THR A 106 0.36 25.58 -4.48
C THR A 106 0.32 25.80 -2.96
N LYS A 107 -0.45 26.79 -2.50
CA LYS A 107 -0.60 27.08 -1.05
C LYS A 107 -1.30 25.93 -0.35
N PHE A 108 -2.38 25.41 -0.94
CA PHE A 108 -3.13 24.29 -0.39
C PHE A 108 -2.26 23.03 -0.29
N VAL A 109 -1.51 22.68 -1.35
CA VAL A 109 -0.58 21.55 -1.34
C VAL A 109 0.47 21.69 -0.25
N LYS A 110 1.07 22.89 -0.07
CA LYS A 110 2.04 23.14 1.01
C LYS A 110 1.43 22.96 2.40
N GLN A 111 0.20 23.41 2.63
CA GLN A 111 -0.50 23.21 3.90
C GLN A 111 -0.78 21.74 4.15
N SER A 112 -1.32 21.01 3.18
CA SER A 112 -1.61 19.60 3.27
C SER A 112 -0.34 18.76 3.54
N ILE A 113 0.77 19.10 2.89
CA ILE A 113 2.07 18.47 3.16
C ILE A 113 2.52 18.72 4.61
N SER A 114 2.34 19.93 5.12
CA SER A 114 2.67 20.26 6.52
C SER A 114 1.83 19.45 7.51
N GLN A 115 0.52 19.35 7.28
CA GLN A 115 -0.38 18.52 8.09
C GLN A 115 0.00 17.04 8.04
N LEU A 116 0.26 16.49 6.85
CA LEU A 116 0.70 15.11 6.69
C LEU A 116 2.02 14.82 7.42
N LYS A 117 2.98 15.74 7.40
CA LYS A 117 4.23 15.60 8.18
C LYS A 117 3.96 15.49 9.67
N LYS A 118 3.11 16.36 10.24
CA LYS A 118 2.72 16.33 11.65
C LYS A 118 1.99 15.03 11.99
N MET A 119 1.04 14.63 11.15
CA MET A 119 0.28 13.40 11.30
C MET A 119 1.21 12.17 11.29
N MET A 120 2.12 12.07 10.30
CA MET A 120 3.05 10.95 10.23
C MET A 120 3.97 10.87 11.45
N ALA A 121 4.41 12.01 12.00
CA ALA A 121 5.20 12.03 13.23
C ALA A 121 4.44 11.47 14.44
N LEU A 122 3.11 11.71 14.52
CA LEU A 122 2.25 11.15 15.57
C LEU A 122 2.00 9.66 15.34
N LEU A 123 1.68 9.26 14.10
CA LEU A 123 1.45 7.86 13.76
C LEU A 123 2.67 6.97 14.04
N ARG A 124 3.86 7.44 13.69
CA ARG A 124 5.11 6.71 13.95
C ARG A 124 5.42 6.52 15.45
N LYS A 125 4.82 7.31 16.35
CA LYS A 125 5.00 7.12 17.81
C LYS A 125 4.09 6.04 18.38
N ASN A 126 2.99 5.72 17.68
CA ASN A 126 1.92 4.89 18.22
C ASN A 126 1.76 3.53 17.52
N PHE A 127 2.43 3.33 16.38
CA PHE A 127 2.33 2.10 15.60
C PHE A 127 3.70 1.53 15.27
N ALA A 128 3.84 0.20 15.30
CA ALA A 128 5.07 -0.49 14.91
C ALA A 128 5.25 -0.51 13.38
N TYR A 129 4.16 -0.60 12.64
CA TYR A 129 4.11 -0.55 11.17
C TYR A 129 2.90 0.25 10.69
N ILE A 130 3.07 0.93 9.56
CA ILE A 130 2.00 1.61 8.84
C ILE A 130 1.97 1.07 7.42
N ILE A 131 0.88 0.42 7.03
CA ILE A 131 0.68 -0.15 5.70
C ILE A 131 -0.34 0.71 4.97
N ILE A 132 0.04 1.27 3.83
CA ILE A 132 -0.84 2.13 3.02
C ILE A 132 -1.34 1.31 1.84
N ASP A 133 -2.64 1.04 1.80
CA ASP A 133 -3.33 0.45 0.65
C ASP A 133 -3.61 1.55 -0.38
N THR A 134 -2.97 1.52 -1.54
CA THR A 134 -3.10 2.58 -2.53
C THR A 134 -4.15 2.26 -3.59
N PRO A 135 -4.81 3.29 -4.19
CA PRO A 135 -5.73 3.08 -5.29
C PRO A 135 -5.03 2.49 -6.53
N ALA A 136 -5.81 1.90 -7.43
CA ALA A 136 -5.28 1.37 -8.69
C ALA A 136 -4.91 2.47 -9.70
N SER A 137 -5.55 3.63 -9.58
CA SER A 137 -5.31 4.79 -10.46
C SER A 137 -4.25 5.72 -9.88
N VAL A 138 -3.40 6.28 -10.75
CA VAL A 138 -2.42 7.30 -10.34
C VAL A 138 -3.15 8.64 -10.16
N THR A 139 -3.64 8.88 -8.95
CA THR A 139 -4.19 10.17 -8.53
C THR A 139 -3.14 10.97 -7.77
N PHE A 140 -3.40 12.24 -7.50
CA PHE A 140 -2.50 13.07 -6.70
C PHE A 140 -2.38 12.53 -5.27
N GLU A 141 -3.47 12.04 -4.70
CA GLU A 141 -3.49 11.34 -3.41
C GLU A 141 -2.58 10.12 -3.43
N HIS A 142 -2.64 9.30 -4.49
CA HIS A 142 -1.76 8.14 -4.65
C HIS A 142 -0.28 8.56 -4.59
N VAL A 143 0.11 9.59 -5.35
CA VAL A 143 1.50 10.07 -5.38
C VAL A 143 1.95 10.53 -4.00
N ILE A 144 1.13 11.27 -3.27
CA ILE A 144 1.45 11.74 -1.92
C ILE A 144 1.54 10.59 -0.91
N LEU A 145 0.55 9.69 -0.90
CA LEU A 145 0.56 8.51 -0.03
C LEU A 145 1.76 7.61 -0.30
N THR A 146 2.22 7.55 -1.56
CA THR A 146 3.44 6.85 -1.93
C THR A 146 4.70 7.62 -1.48
N ALA A 147 4.69 8.95 -1.56
CA ALA A 147 5.83 9.79 -1.18
C ALA A 147 6.10 9.78 0.34
N ILE A 148 5.09 9.58 1.17
CA ILE A 148 5.26 9.48 2.63
C ILE A 148 5.80 8.12 3.09
N ALA A 149 5.83 7.12 2.21
CA ALA A 149 6.31 5.78 2.54
C ALA A 149 7.85 5.69 2.59
N ASP A 150 8.35 4.80 3.43
CA ASP A 150 9.77 4.45 3.52
C ASP A 150 10.16 3.39 2.50
N GLY A 151 9.18 2.55 2.11
CA GLY A 151 9.36 1.50 1.12
C GLY A 151 8.09 1.21 0.32
N LEU A 152 8.27 0.67 -0.88
CA LEU A 152 7.19 0.29 -1.78
C LEU A 152 7.13 -1.23 -1.88
N LEU A 153 5.98 -1.82 -1.58
CA LEU A 153 5.68 -3.21 -1.80
C LEU A 153 4.81 -3.32 -3.06
N PHE A 154 5.36 -3.91 -4.11
CA PHE A 154 4.64 -4.07 -5.36
C PHE A 154 3.83 -5.37 -5.38
N VAL A 155 2.60 -5.30 -5.89
CA VAL A 155 1.74 -6.46 -6.11
C VAL A 155 1.53 -6.63 -7.60
N VAL A 156 1.91 -7.79 -8.13
CA VAL A 156 1.78 -8.14 -9.54
C VAL A 156 1.08 -9.49 -9.69
N THR A 157 0.49 -9.72 -10.83
CA THR A 157 -0.03 -11.03 -11.26
C THR A 157 0.94 -11.68 -12.27
N PRO A 158 0.93 -13.00 -12.45
CA PRO A 158 1.82 -13.69 -13.40
C PRO A 158 1.36 -13.48 -14.85
N ASP A 159 1.37 -12.23 -15.29
CA ASP A 159 1.11 -11.80 -16.65
C ASP A 159 2.03 -10.64 -17.05
N VAL A 160 2.32 -10.56 -18.35
CA VAL A 160 3.28 -9.59 -18.92
C VAL A 160 2.87 -8.16 -18.64
N ASP A 161 1.58 -7.83 -18.80
CA ASP A 161 1.09 -6.46 -18.65
C ASP A 161 1.23 -5.97 -17.21
N SER A 162 0.90 -6.83 -16.23
CA SER A 162 1.02 -6.49 -14.81
C SER A 162 2.47 -6.23 -14.42
N ILE A 163 3.40 -7.09 -14.84
CA ILE A 163 4.82 -6.94 -14.50
C ILE A 163 5.42 -5.76 -15.22
N PHE A 164 5.15 -5.58 -16.52
CA PHE A 164 5.74 -4.52 -17.32
C PHE A 164 5.26 -3.13 -16.85
N SER A 165 3.95 -2.95 -16.67
CA SER A 165 3.39 -1.68 -16.18
C SER A 165 3.87 -1.34 -14.76
N THR A 166 3.99 -2.36 -13.89
CA THR A 166 4.53 -2.15 -12.54
C THR A 166 6.00 -1.77 -12.56
N ARG A 167 6.80 -2.37 -13.44
CA ARG A 167 8.20 -2.00 -13.62
C ARG A 167 8.37 -0.55 -14.08
N GLN A 168 7.56 -0.10 -15.05
CA GLN A 168 7.57 1.30 -15.50
C GLN A 168 7.19 2.25 -14.36
N THR A 169 6.12 1.92 -13.62
CA THR A 169 5.68 2.73 -12.47
C THR A 169 6.75 2.77 -11.37
N ALA A 170 7.39 1.66 -11.05
CA ALA A 170 8.46 1.61 -10.06
C ALA A 170 9.65 2.51 -10.46
N ALA A 171 10.03 2.49 -11.74
CA ALA A 171 11.09 3.36 -12.27
C ALA A 171 10.70 4.84 -12.17
N GLY A 172 9.47 5.20 -12.56
CA GLY A 172 8.94 6.56 -12.45
C GLY A 172 8.88 7.05 -11.00
N LEU A 173 8.33 6.25 -10.09
CA LEU A 173 8.26 6.59 -8.67
C LEU A 173 9.66 6.77 -8.05
N LYS A 174 10.61 5.91 -8.40
CA LYS A 174 12.00 6.04 -7.94
C LYS A 174 12.61 7.36 -8.43
N GLN A 175 12.35 7.76 -9.66
CA GLN A 175 12.83 9.00 -10.23
C GLN A 175 12.19 10.23 -9.59
N ILE A 176 10.87 10.23 -9.40
CA ILE A 176 10.09 11.38 -8.90
C ILE A 176 10.23 11.56 -7.40
N ILE A 177 10.10 10.49 -6.62
CA ILE A 177 10.05 10.58 -5.14
C ILE A 177 11.21 9.88 -4.44
N GLY A 178 12.10 9.21 -5.18
CA GLY A 178 13.28 8.53 -4.63
C GLY A 178 12.99 7.34 -3.72
N THR A 179 11.73 6.93 -3.54
CA THR A 179 11.37 5.78 -2.71
C THR A 179 11.74 4.48 -3.40
N LYS A 180 12.34 3.57 -2.65
CA LYS A 180 12.81 2.28 -3.18
C LYS A 180 11.74 1.20 -3.03
N GLY A 181 11.67 0.30 -4.01
CA GLY A 181 10.95 -0.97 -3.85
C GLY A 181 11.63 -1.82 -2.79
N ILE A 182 10.87 -2.27 -1.80
CA ILE A 182 11.34 -3.20 -0.77
C ILE A 182 11.05 -4.65 -1.14
N GLY A 183 10.09 -4.88 -2.03
CA GLY A 183 9.77 -6.19 -2.51
C GLY A 183 8.61 -6.24 -3.50
N VAL A 184 8.45 -7.42 -4.09
CA VAL A 184 7.33 -7.79 -4.97
C VAL A 184 6.60 -8.98 -4.36
N VAL A 185 5.27 -8.94 -4.38
CA VAL A 185 4.40 -10.08 -4.11
C VAL A 185 3.74 -10.49 -5.43
N MET A 186 3.98 -11.73 -5.85
CA MET A 186 3.28 -12.34 -6.96
C MET A 186 1.95 -12.86 -6.46
N ASN A 187 0.84 -12.26 -6.87
CA ASN A 187 -0.50 -12.60 -6.38
C ASN A 187 -1.34 -13.24 -7.49
N ARG A 188 -2.40 -13.93 -7.10
CA ARG A 188 -3.29 -14.66 -8.02
C ARG A 188 -2.54 -15.61 -8.93
N VAL A 189 -1.65 -16.41 -8.33
CA VAL A 189 -0.90 -17.42 -9.07
C VAL A 189 -1.80 -18.61 -9.36
N PRO A 190 -2.13 -18.89 -10.65
CA PRO A 190 -2.93 -20.07 -10.97
C PRO A 190 -2.21 -21.36 -10.57
N ARG A 191 -2.96 -22.35 -10.09
CA ARG A 191 -2.40 -23.67 -9.75
C ARG A 191 -1.70 -24.30 -10.95
N GLY A 192 -0.52 -24.84 -10.73
CA GLY A 192 0.29 -25.46 -11.79
C GLY A 192 1.09 -24.49 -12.66
N THR A 193 1.09 -23.19 -12.33
CA THR A 193 1.92 -22.21 -13.04
C THR A 193 3.40 -22.49 -12.83
N ILE A 194 4.17 -22.50 -13.93
CA ILE A 194 5.64 -22.56 -13.88
C ILE A 194 6.16 -21.19 -13.49
N MET A 195 6.59 -21.05 -12.23
CA MET A 195 6.88 -19.75 -11.62
C MET A 195 8.25 -19.16 -11.98
N ASN A 196 9.22 -19.98 -12.41
CA ASN A 196 10.61 -19.51 -12.57
C ASN A 196 10.71 -18.25 -13.43
N ASN A 197 10.15 -18.25 -14.62
CA ASN A 197 10.21 -17.07 -15.51
C ASN A 197 9.49 -15.85 -14.94
N TRP A 198 8.35 -16.06 -14.28
CA TRP A 198 7.58 -14.95 -13.68
C TRP A 198 8.31 -14.33 -12.49
N MET A 199 8.98 -15.14 -11.66
CA MET A 199 9.81 -14.67 -10.56
C MET A 199 11.01 -13.87 -11.08
N ASP A 200 11.66 -14.34 -12.15
CA ASP A 200 12.77 -13.63 -12.78
C ASP A 200 12.32 -12.27 -13.30
N TYR A 201 11.22 -12.20 -14.04
CA TYR A 201 10.68 -10.93 -14.53
C TYR A 201 10.28 -9.98 -13.40
N ALA A 202 9.65 -10.48 -12.34
CA ALA A 202 9.28 -9.67 -11.18
C ALA A 202 10.51 -9.15 -10.42
N SER A 203 11.60 -9.90 -10.39
CA SER A 203 12.85 -9.51 -9.72
C SER A 203 13.50 -8.24 -10.29
N TYR A 204 13.20 -7.91 -11.54
CA TYR A 204 13.64 -6.63 -12.14
C TYR A 204 12.92 -5.39 -11.55
N ILE A 205 11.83 -5.57 -10.81
CA ILE A 205 11.13 -4.49 -10.10
C ILE A 205 11.77 -4.29 -8.72
N ALA A 206 11.79 -5.36 -7.92
CA ALA A 206 12.39 -5.43 -6.59
C ALA A 206 12.49 -6.93 -6.18
N PRO A 207 13.19 -7.28 -5.07
CA PRO A 207 13.27 -8.66 -4.60
C PRO A 207 11.88 -9.29 -4.43
N VAL A 208 11.66 -10.51 -4.92
CA VAL A 208 10.39 -11.22 -4.75
C VAL A 208 10.30 -11.76 -3.32
N LEU A 209 9.31 -11.30 -2.55
CA LEU A 209 9.11 -11.69 -1.15
C LEU A 209 8.28 -12.98 -0.99
N GLY A 210 7.51 -13.33 -2.01
CA GLY A 210 6.69 -14.53 -2.02
C GLY A 210 5.57 -14.47 -3.07
N SER A 211 4.80 -15.54 -3.12
CA SER A 211 3.65 -15.68 -4.00
C SER A 211 2.41 -16.11 -3.22
N VAL A 212 1.25 -15.68 -3.70
CA VAL A 212 -0.06 -16.04 -3.16
C VAL A 212 -0.86 -16.69 -4.29
N ASP A 213 -1.27 -17.92 -4.06
CA ASP A 213 -2.04 -18.70 -5.04
C ASP A 213 -3.42 -18.05 -5.25
N ASP A 214 -3.96 -18.23 -6.45
CA ASP A 214 -5.35 -17.93 -6.74
C ASP A 214 -6.21 -19.01 -6.09
N ASP A 215 -7.11 -18.61 -5.20
CA ASP A 215 -7.94 -19.50 -4.39
C ASP A 215 -9.35 -18.93 -4.28
N ASP A 216 -10.35 -19.74 -4.63
CA ASP A 216 -11.77 -19.36 -4.60
C ASP A 216 -12.22 -18.89 -3.21
N LEU A 217 -11.57 -19.36 -2.14
CA LEU A 217 -11.84 -18.93 -0.78
C LEU A 217 -11.43 -17.47 -0.50
N ILE A 218 -10.53 -16.90 -1.30
CA ILE A 218 -10.23 -15.47 -1.23
C ILE A 218 -11.45 -14.67 -1.72
N GLU A 219 -12.07 -15.11 -2.82
CA GLU A 219 -13.27 -14.48 -3.36
C GLU A 219 -14.46 -14.68 -2.44
N ASP A 220 -14.60 -15.87 -1.84
CA ASP A 220 -15.65 -16.14 -0.88
C ASP A 220 -15.51 -15.27 0.39
N ALA A 221 -14.31 -15.12 0.94
CA ALA A 221 -14.04 -14.17 2.03
C ALA A 221 -14.40 -12.72 1.62
N PHE A 222 -14.13 -12.36 0.35
CA PHE A 222 -14.50 -11.06 -0.18
C PHE A 222 -16.01 -10.85 -0.18
N ARG A 223 -16.81 -11.87 -0.59
CA ARG A 223 -18.29 -11.83 -0.56
C ARG A 223 -18.84 -11.71 0.86
N GLN A 224 -18.15 -12.28 1.85
CA GLN A 224 -18.50 -12.18 3.27
C GLN A 224 -18.09 -10.84 3.91
N ASN A 225 -17.46 -9.93 3.17
CA ASN A 225 -16.85 -8.71 3.69
C ASN A 225 -15.80 -8.96 4.78
N LEU A 226 -15.10 -10.08 4.72
CA LEU A 226 -14.03 -10.42 5.66
C LEU A 226 -12.68 -10.48 4.97
N PRO A 227 -11.60 -10.11 5.66
CA PRO A 227 -10.26 -10.43 5.18
C PRO A 227 -10.07 -11.96 5.11
N VAL A 228 -9.40 -12.45 4.08
CA VAL A 228 -9.16 -13.90 3.92
C VAL A 228 -8.41 -14.51 5.10
N VAL A 229 -7.49 -13.76 5.72
CA VAL A 229 -6.74 -14.19 6.91
C VAL A 229 -7.62 -14.33 8.17
N VAL A 230 -8.82 -13.75 8.13
CA VAL A 230 -9.85 -13.88 9.17
C VAL A 230 -10.80 -15.03 8.84
N ALA A 231 -11.37 -15.03 7.63
CA ALA A 231 -12.34 -16.03 7.21
C ALA A 231 -11.69 -17.43 7.10
N TYR A 232 -10.49 -17.51 6.52
CA TYR A 232 -9.79 -18.75 6.21
C TYR A 232 -8.31 -18.69 6.62
N PRO A 233 -7.98 -18.64 7.92
CA PRO A 233 -6.63 -18.38 8.41
C PRO A 233 -5.61 -19.50 8.11
N ARG A 234 -6.08 -20.70 7.70
CA ARG A 234 -5.24 -21.88 7.50
C ARG A 234 -5.04 -22.27 6.03
N ILE A 235 -5.67 -21.57 5.08
CA ILE A 235 -5.45 -21.87 3.65
C ILE A 235 -4.07 -21.41 3.19
N ALA A 236 -3.61 -21.97 2.08
CA ALA A 236 -2.30 -21.68 1.51
C ALA A 236 -2.08 -20.18 1.31
N ALA A 237 -3.07 -19.47 0.76
CA ALA A 237 -3.01 -18.02 0.54
C ALA A 237 -2.82 -17.22 1.85
N SER A 238 -3.54 -17.57 2.93
CA SER A 238 -3.39 -16.90 4.23
C SER A 238 -2.02 -17.17 4.87
N LEU A 239 -1.50 -18.39 4.70
CA LEU A 239 -0.17 -18.77 5.17
C LEU A 239 0.94 -18.10 4.36
N ALA A 240 0.76 -17.96 3.06
CA ALA A 240 1.67 -17.21 2.19
C ALA A 240 1.76 -15.73 2.62
N LEU A 241 0.63 -15.08 2.90
CA LEU A 241 0.61 -13.70 3.43
C LEU A 241 1.35 -13.58 4.77
N ARG A 242 1.24 -14.60 5.65
CA ARG A 242 2.01 -14.68 6.91
C ARG A 242 3.51 -14.76 6.63
N ASP A 243 3.92 -15.59 5.69
CA ASP A 243 5.34 -15.80 5.41
C ASP A 243 5.96 -14.58 4.70
N ILE A 244 5.18 -13.87 3.87
CA ILE A 244 5.54 -12.54 3.35
C ILE A 244 5.72 -11.53 4.50
N ALA A 245 4.79 -11.48 5.46
CA ALA A 245 4.93 -10.63 6.63
C ALA A 245 6.20 -10.93 7.44
N LYS A 246 6.53 -12.22 7.66
CA LYS A 246 7.79 -12.63 8.29
C LYS A 246 9.02 -12.18 7.51
N THR A 247 8.95 -12.20 6.19
CA THR A 247 10.05 -11.70 5.34
C THR A 247 10.21 -10.20 5.50
N ILE A 248 9.11 -9.45 5.53
CA ILE A 248 9.13 -7.98 5.77
C ILE A 248 9.75 -7.65 7.12
N LEU A 249 9.48 -8.43 8.18
CA LEU A 249 10.08 -8.23 9.50
C LEU A 249 11.60 -8.34 9.51
N LYS A 250 12.18 -9.06 8.57
CA LYS A 250 13.65 -9.21 8.43
C LYS A 250 14.30 -8.12 7.60
N LEU A 251 13.50 -7.28 6.93
CA LEU A 251 14.02 -6.20 6.09
C LEU A 251 14.43 -5.00 6.94
N GLU A 252 15.61 -4.46 6.68
CA GLU A 252 16.03 -3.17 7.23
C GLU A 252 15.43 -2.04 6.40
N ILE A 253 14.23 -1.59 6.78
CA ILE A 253 13.54 -0.47 6.12
C ILE A 253 13.92 0.82 6.84
N LYS A 254 14.78 1.60 6.20
CA LYS A 254 15.27 2.87 6.76
C LYS A 254 14.20 3.95 6.60
N GLU A 255 13.92 4.64 7.70
CA GLU A 255 13.03 5.80 7.68
C GLU A 255 13.55 6.85 6.69
N THR A 256 12.67 7.29 5.80
CA THR A 256 13.02 8.26 4.79
C THR A 256 12.63 9.66 5.25
N ARG A 257 13.51 10.64 5.03
CA ARG A 257 13.20 12.05 5.30
C ARG A 257 12.07 12.51 4.38
N LEU A 258 10.90 12.79 4.97
CA LEU A 258 9.70 13.21 4.24
C LEU A 258 9.90 14.56 3.51
N ALA A 259 10.65 15.48 4.10
CA ALA A 259 10.77 16.85 3.61
C ALA A 259 11.25 16.96 2.14
N PRO A 260 12.37 16.33 1.74
CA PRO A 260 12.86 16.46 0.37
C PRO A 260 11.91 15.85 -0.68
N LYS A 261 11.23 14.75 -0.35
CA LYS A 261 10.32 14.06 -1.26
C LYS A 261 9.06 14.89 -1.56
N LEU A 262 8.49 15.49 -0.53
CA LEU A 262 7.28 16.29 -0.68
C LEU A 262 7.56 17.63 -1.34
N ASP A 263 8.73 18.21 -1.09
CA ASP A 263 9.16 19.44 -1.77
C ASP A 263 9.38 19.21 -3.28
N MET A 264 9.81 18.00 -3.70
CA MET A 264 9.90 17.63 -5.11
C MET A 264 8.54 17.56 -5.82
N LEU A 265 7.46 17.22 -5.10
CA LEU A 265 6.10 17.24 -5.66
C LEU A 265 5.57 18.65 -5.91
N VAL A 266 6.02 19.62 -5.11
CA VAL A 266 5.64 21.04 -5.25
C VAL A 266 6.51 21.75 -6.30
N HIS A 267 7.76 21.33 -6.44
CA HIS A 267 8.73 21.87 -7.39
C HIS A 267 9.38 20.71 -8.16
N PRO A 268 8.66 20.06 -9.10
CA PRO A 268 9.25 18.98 -9.87
C PRO A 268 10.45 19.49 -10.66
N LYS A 269 11.59 18.81 -10.55
CA LYS A 269 12.72 19.08 -11.43
C LYS A 269 12.31 18.77 -12.86
N PRO A 270 12.75 19.56 -13.84
CA PRO A 270 12.53 19.23 -15.25
C PRO A 270 13.04 17.81 -15.51
N ILE A 271 12.20 16.98 -16.14
CA ILE A 271 12.64 15.66 -16.60
C ILE A 271 13.61 15.92 -17.75
N GLU A 272 14.89 15.63 -17.56
CA GLU A 272 15.81 15.56 -18.69
C GLU A 272 15.40 14.36 -19.55
N GLU A 273 14.64 14.62 -20.60
CA GLU A 273 14.36 13.66 -21.66
C GLU A 273 15.69 13.33 -22.37
N LYS A 274 16.35 12.27 -21.92
CA LYS A 274 17.35 11.64 -22.78
C LYS A 274 16.58 10.81 -23.81
N PRO A 275 16.64 11.18 -25.09
CA PRO A 275 16.00 10.40 -26.13
C PRO A 275 16.53 8.95 -26.06
N PRO A 276 15.67 7.96 -26.29
CA PRO A 276 16.10 6.57 -26.30
C PRO A 276 17.18 6.41 -27.37
N ARG A 277 18.36 5.99 -26.98
CA ARG A 277 19.38 5.54 -27.93
C ARG A 277 18.92 4.21 -28.49
N PHE A 278 18.28 4.25 -29.64
CA PHE A 278 18.11 3.06 -30.47
C PHE A 278 19.53 2.68 -30.95
N LYS A 279 20.06 1.58 -30.46
CA LYS A 279 21.16 0.92 -31.14
C LYS A 279 20.58 0.39 -32.47
N HIS A 280 20.95 1.02 -33.56
CA HIS A 280 20.87 0.35 -34.84
C HIS A 280 21.92 -0.76 -34.77
N ASP A 281 21.48 -2.02 -34.69
CA ASP A 281 22.35 -3.12 -35.07
C ASP A 281 22.50 -3.03 -36.58
N GLU A 282 23.65 -2.45 -37.00
CA GLU A 282 24.19 -2.65 -38.33
C GLU A 282 24.91 -3.99 -38.30
N ASP A 283 24.53 -4.84 -39.27
CA ASP A 283 25.09 -6.12 -39.73
C ASP A 283 24.76 -7.39 -38.92
#